data_f6fb1479f846979905399521d277bf94
#
_entry.id   f6fb1479f846979905399521d277bf94
#
_cell.length_a   1.000
_cell.length_b   1.000
_cell.length_c   1.000
_cell.angle_alpha   90.00
_cell.angle_beta   90.00
_cell.angle_gamma   90.00
#
_symmetry.space_group_name_H-M   'P 1'
#
loop_
_entity.id
_entity.type
_entity.pdbx_description
1 polymer ?
#
loop_
_entity_poly.entity_id
_entity_poly.type
_entity_poly.pdbx_seq_one_letter_code
_entity_poly.pdbx_strand_id
1 'polypeptide(L)'
;MIYFDNAATTMRKPDCVIDAVADAMRNFGNSGRGAHEASLDASRMIYETRERISELFNLGNPLQVAFTSNSTESLNMAIQGLFSKGDHVITTVLEHNSV
;
A
#
# COMPACT_ATOMS: atom_id res chain seq x y z
N MET A 1 -20.72 -15.40 -13.34
CA MET A 1 -21.01 -14.01 -12.93
C MET A 1 -20.00 -13.09 -13.58
N ILE A 2 -20.44 -12.01 -14.19
CA ILE A 2 -19.57 -10.96 -14.74
C ILE A 2 -19.43 -9.89 -13.66
N TYR A 3 -18.18 -9.49 -13.34
CA TYR A 3 -17.88 -8.52 -12.30
C TYR A 3 -17.06 -7.36 -12.87
N PHE A 4 -17.61 -6.16 -12.82
CA PHE A 4 -17.00 -4.95 -13.38
C PHE A 4 -16.55 -3.91 -12.34
N ASP A 5 -16.51 -4.28 -11.08
CA ASP A 5 -16.18 -3.38 -9.96
C ASP A 5 -14.83 -3.69 -9.29
N ASN A 6 -13.88 -4.23 -10.07
CA ASN A 6 -12.53 -4.53 -9.56
C ASN A 6 -11.75 -3.27 -9.14
N ALA A 7 -12.12 -2.10 -9.65
CA ALA A 7 -11.50 -0.83 -9.25
C ALA A 7 -11.83 -0.47 -7.78
N ALA A 8 -13.03 -0.77 -7.33
CA ALA A 8 -13.40 -0.60 -5.92
C ALA A 8 -12.79 -1.71 -5.05
N THR A 9 -12.93 -2.96 -5.48
CA THR A 9 -12.33 -4.11 -4.78
C THR A 9 -12.15 -5.28 -5.74
N THR A 10 -10.99 -5.90 -5.75
CA THR A 10 -10.73 -7.11 -6.53
C THR A 10 -11.49 -8.28 -5.92
N MET A 11 -12.52 -8.77 -6.61
CA MET A 11 -13.34 -9.88 -6.12
C MET A 11 -12.54 -11.19 -6.07
N ARG A 12 -11.88 -11.53 -7.18
CA ARG A 12 -11.09 -12.76 -7.30
C ARG A 12 -9.60 -12.44 -7.20
N LYS A 13 -9.01 -12.75 -6.06
CA LYS A 13 -7.58 -12.61 -5.85
C LYS A 13 -6.84 -13.80 -6.43
N PRO A 14 -5.64 -13.62 -7.02
CA PRO A 14 -4.78 -14.76 -7.40
C PRO A 14 -4.43 -15.62 -6.18
N ASP A 15 -4.34 -16.93 -6.38
CA ASP A 15 -4.05 -17.88 -5.29
C ASP A 15 -2.73 -17.56 -4.59
N CYS A 16 -1.70 -17.15 -5.33
CA CYS A 16 -0.42 -16.71 -4.76
C CYS A 16 -0.54 -15.53 -3.77
N VAL A 17 -1.51 -14.64 -3.95
CA VAL A 17 -1.76 -13.54 -3.00
C VAL A 17 -2.42 -14.07 -1.73
N ILE A 18 -3.37 -14.99 -1.87
CA ILE A 18 -4.06 -15.61 -0.73
C ILE A 18 -3.05 -16.40 0.11
N ASP A 19 -2.22 -17.21 -0.55
CA ASP A 19 -1.21 -18.03 0.11
C ASP A 19 -0.16 -17.17 0.83
N ALA A 20 0.33 -16.11 0.20
CA ALA A 20 1.29 -15.18 0.81
C ALA A 20 0.73 -14.48 2.05
N VAL A 21 -0.54 -14.07 2.02
CA VAL A 21 -1.20 -13.47 3.20
C VAL A 21 -1.37 -14.49 4.31
N ALA A 22 -1.81 -15.72 3.98
CA ALA A 22 -1.97 -16.79 4.96
C ALA A 22 -0.65 -17.18 5.61
N ASP A 23 0.44 -17.22 4.83
CA ASP A 23 1.78 -17.51 5.32
C ASP A 23 2.30 -16.40 6.26
N ALA A 24 2.14 -15.15 5.86
CA ALA A 24 2.51 -14.01 6.69
C ALA A 24 1.76 -14.00 8.04
N MET A 25 0.47 -14.32 8.03
CA MET A 25 -0.33 -14.41 9.27
C MET A 25 0.12 -15.53 10.20
N ARG A 26 0.70 -16.61 9.68
CA ARG A 26 1.19 -17.74 10.48
C ARG A 26 2.58 -17.51 11.05
N ASN A 27 3.45 -16.85 10.29
CA ASN A 27 4.90 -16.91 10.51
C ASN A 27 5.53 -15.56 10.90
N PHE A 28 4.89 -14.43 10.60
CA PHE A 28 5.50 -13.14 10.83
C PHE A 28 5.19 -12.56 12.21
N GLY A 29 6.21 -11.95 12.81
CA GLY A 29 6.09 -11.17 14.03
C GLY A 29 5.91 -9.68 13.74
N ASN A 30 6.11 -8.84 14.76
CA ASN A 30 6.06 -7.40 14.63
C ASN A 30 7.32 -6.88 13.94
N SER A 31 7.17 -6.28 12.76
CA SER A 31 8.27 -5.74 11.97
C SER A 31 8.98 -4.53 12.58
N GLY A 32 8.34 -3.83 13.53
CA GLY A 32 8.90 -2.63 14.15
C GLY A 32 9.62 -2.87 15.47
N ARG A 33 9.47 -4.04 16.07
CA ARG A 33 10.02 -4.34 17.42
C ARG A 33 10.37 -5.83 17.54
N GLY A 34 11.63 -6.09 17.80
CA GLY A 34 12.14 -7.43 18.06
C GLY A 34 13.31 -7.78 17.18
N ALA A 35 14.24 -8.57 17.72
CA ALA A 35 15.42 -9.08 17.02
C ALA A 35 15.32 -10.59 16.74
N HIS A 36 14.14 -11.18 16.98
CA HIS A 36 13.90 -12.58 16.67
C HIS A 36 13.52 -12.78 15.20
N GLU A 37 13.71 -13.98 14.70
CA GLU A 37 13.62 -14.33 13.27
C GLU A 37 12.29 -13.89 12.64
N ALA A 38 11.17 -14.17 13.28
CA ALA A 38 9.84 -13.79 12.77
C ALA A 38 9.65 -12.26 12.58
N SER A 39 10.28 -11.43 13.42
CA SER A 39 10.27 -9.97 13.26
C SER A 39 11.22 -9.50 12.16
N LEU A 40 12.36 -10.15 12.00
CA LEU A 40 13.30 -9.85 10.93
C LEU A 40 12.70 -10.22 9.55
N ASP A 41 12.02 -11.35 9.48
CA ASP A 41 11.35 -11.79 8.23
C ASP A 41 10.21 -10.86 7.85
N ALA A 42 9.41 -10.41 8.81
CA ALA A 42 8.39 -9.39 8.56
C ALA A 42 9.00 -8.08 8.05
N SER A 43 10.14 -7.64 8.62
CA SER A 43 10.84 -6.43 8.20
C SER A 43 11.42 -6.57 6.79
N ARG A 44 12.01 -7.73 6.47
CA ARG A 44 12.53 -8.03 5.12
C ARG A 44 11.41 -8.01 4.09
N MET A 45 10.28 -8.66 4.36
CA MET A 45 9.13 -8.69 3.45
C MET A 45 8.61 -7.28 3.14
N ILE A 46 8.51 -6.41 4.15
CA ILE A 46 8.09 -5.01 3.96
C ILE A 46 9.11 -4.28 3.09
N TYR A 47 10.39 -4.46 3.32
CA TYR A 47 11.44 -3.80 2.54
C TYR A 47 11.46 -4.28 1.08
N GLU A 48 11.43 -5.59 0.85
CA GLU A 48 11.33 -6.19 -0.49
C GLU A 48 10.09 -5.70 -1.25
N THR A 49 8.96 -5.54 -0.56
CA THR A 49 7.75 -4.99 -1.17
C THR A 49 7.97 -3.54 -1.61
N ARG A 50 8.66 -2.73 -0.80
CA ARG A 50 9.04 -1.37 -1.21
C ARG A 50 9.98 -1.35 -2.42
N GLU A 51 10.94 -2.25 -2.47
CA GLU A 51 11.85 -2.39 -3.62
C GLU A 51 11.07 -2.69 -4.90
N ARG A 52 10.20 -3.69 -4.87
CA ARG A 52 9.36 -4.06 -6.03
C ARG A 52 8.44 -2.93 -6.49
N ILE A 53 7.83 -2.19 -5.56
CA ILE A 53 7.01 -1.03 -5.88
C ILE A 53 7.87 0.10 -6.45
N SER A 54 9.04 0.34 -5.87
CA SER A 54 10.00 1.33 -6.36
C SER A 54 10.46 1.02 -7.80
N GLU A 55 10.74 -0.23 -8.10
CA GLU A 55 11.06 -0.71 -9.46
C GLU A 55 9.89 -0.50 -10.42
N LEU A 56 8.68 -0.93 -10.02
CA LEU A 56 7.47 -0.81 -10.85
C LEU A 56 7.18 0.65 -11.27
N PHE A 57 7.41 1.60 -10.37
CA PHE A 57 7.18 3.03 -10.61
C PHE A 57 8.45 3.80 -10.98
N ASN A 58 9.58 3.12 -11.13
CA ASN A 58 10.88 3.73 -11.46
C ASN A 58 11.27 4.89 -10.52
N LEU A 59 11.08 4.69 -9.22
CA LEU A 59 11.35 5.72 -8.20
C LEU A 59 12.83 5.83 -7.84
N GLY A 60 13.63 4.82 -8.09
CA GLY A 60 15.06 4.78 -7.81
C GLY A 60 15.44 4.62 -6.32
N ASN A 61 14.48 4.72 -5.41
CA ASN A 61 14.72 4.56 -3.97
C ASN A 61 13.51 3.96 -3.26
N PRO A 62 13.63 2.76 -2.64
CA PRO A 62 12.54 2.11 -1.89
C PRO A 62 12.01 2.94 -0.72
N LEU A 63 12.81 3.84 -0.15
CA LEU A 63 12.38 4.70 0.96
C LEU A 63 11.37 5.77 0.55
N GLN A 64 11.15 5.98 -0.75
CA GLN A 64 10.07 6.83 -1.26
C GLN A 64 8.70 6.17 -1.23
N VAL A 65 8.63 4.87 -0.89
CA VAL A 65 7.37 4.13 -0.73
C VAL A 65 6.98 4.13 0.74
N ALA A 66 5.84 4.71 1.06
CA ALA A 66 5.24 4.67 2.38
C ALA A 66 3.95 3.85 2.36
N PHE A 67 3.76 2.96 3.34
CA PHE A 67 2.53 2.20 3.49
C PHE A 67 1.58 2.91 4.46
N THR A 68 0.31 2.88 4.14
CA THR A 68 -0.80 3.38 4.95
C THR A 68 -1.84 2.28 5.14
N SER A 69 -2.82 2.50 6.00
CA SER A 69 -3.88 1.51 6.28
C SER A 69 -4.81 1.30 5.09
N ASN A 70 -5.01 2.32 4.25
CA ASN A 70 -5.90 2.30 3.09
C ASN A 70 -5.67 3.52 2.17
N SER A 71 -6.31 3.50 1.00
CA SER A 71 -6.23 4.58 0.01
C SER A 71 -6.74 5.93 0.55
N THR A 72 -7.77 5.92 1.39
CA THR A 72 -8.32 7.14 1.99
C THR A 72 -7.26 7.85 2.83
N GLU A 73 -6.54 7.13 3.68
CA GLU A 73 -5.44 7.67 4.47
C GLU A 73 -4.31 8.20 3.57
N SER A 74 -3.90 7.43 2.56
CA SER A 74 -2.87 7.85 1.60
C SER A 74 -3.22 9.15 0.91
N LEU A 75 -4.46 9.26 0.39
CA LEU A 75 -4.94 10.46 -0.29
C LEU A 75 -4.99 11.67 0.65
N ASN A 76 -5.51 11.50 1.87
CA ASN A 76 -5.55 12.58 2.84
C ASN A 76 -4.16 13.04 3.26
N MET A 77 -3.22 12.11 3.47
CA MET A 77 -1.82 12.47 3.75
C MET A 77 -1.19 13.25 2.59
N ALA A 78 -1.41 12.81 1.34
CA ALA A 78 -0.88 13.50 0.17
C ALA A 78 -1.51 14.90 0.01
N ILE A 79 -2.82 15.02 0.09
CA ILE A 79 -3.54 16.28 -0.06
C ILE A 79 -3.11 17.28 1.03
N GLN A 80 -3.11 16.86 2.30
CA GLN A 80 -2.74 17.73 3.41
C GLN A 80 -1.25 18.06 3.47
N GLY A 81 -0.40 17.16 2.96
CA GLY A 81 1.05 17.35 2.98
C GLY A 81 1.61 18.12 1.79
N LEU A 82 0.94 18.10 0.65
CA LEU A 82 1.42 18.70 -0.59
C LEU A 82 0.81 20.07 -0.88
N PHE A 83 -0.42 20.34 -0.43
CA PHE A 83 -1.15 21.55 -0.79
C PHE A 83 -1.15 22.57 0.34
N SER A 84 -1.10 23.84 -0.06
CA SER A 84 -1.17 25.00 0.81
C SER A 84 -2.36 25.89 0.44
N LYS A 85 -2.76 26.77 1.37
CA LYS A 85 -3.82 27.74 1.08
C LYS A 85 -3.45 28.63 -0.10
N GLY A 86 -4.26 28.57 -1.14
CA GLY A 86 -4.07 29.33 -2.38
C GLY A 86 -3.58 28.50 -3.56
N ASP A 87 -3.26 27.22 -3.35
CA ASP A 87 -2.92 26.32 -4.43
C ASP A 87 -4.14 26.03 -5.31
N HIS A 88 -3.88 25.78 -6.60
CA HIS A 88 -4.92 25.43 -7.56
C HIS A 88 -4.93 23.93 -7.79
N VAL A 89 -6.01 23.29 -7.40
CA VAL A 89 -6.22 21.84 -7.54
C VAL A 89 -7.34 21.56 -8.52
N ILE A 90 -7.10 20.67 -9.48
CA ILE A 90 -8.10 20.23 -10.45
C ILE A 90 -8.50 18.81 -10.07
N THR A 91 -9.80 18.57 -9.94
CA THR A 91 -10.39 17.26 -9.66
C THR A 91 -11.66 17.06 -10.48
N THR A 92 -12.25 15.88 -10.43
CA THR A 92 -13.51 15.57 -11.12
C THR A 92 -14.66 15.43 -10.12
N VAL A 93 -15.90 15.54 -10.62
CA VAL A 93 -17.10 15.30 -9.80
C VAL A 93 -17.39 13.81 -9.58
N LEU A 94 -16.61 12.93 -10.22
CA LEU A 94 -16.76 11.48 -10.15
C LEU A 94 -15.82 10.82 -9.14
N GLU A 95 -15.03 11.62 -8.43
CA GLU A 95 -14.07 11.11 -7.45
C GLU A 95 -14.75 10.44 -6.25
N HIS A 96 -14.01 9.56 -5.61
CA HIS A 96 -14.44 8.98 -4.35
C HIS A 96 -14.43 10.06 -3.24
N ASN A 97 -15.29 9.90 -2.24
CA ASN A 97 -15.43 10.84 -1.11
C ASN A 97 -14.18 10.98 -0.22
N SER A 98 -13.11 10.26 -0.51
CA SER A 98 -11.80 10.42 0.12
C SER A 98 -10.95 11.55 -0.50
N VAL A 99 -11.38 12.10 -1.63
CA VAL A 99 -10.79 13.25 -2.30
C VAL A 99 -11.55 14.53 -1.97
#